data_93ebc8570530dc8494d9c9865bbaf79f
#
_entry.id   93ebc8570530dc8494d9c9865bbaf79f
#
_cell.length_a   1.000
_cell.length_b   1.000
_cell.length_c   1.000
_cell.angle_alpha   90.00
_cell.angle_beta   90.00
_cell.angle_gamma   90.00
#
_symmetry.space_group_name_H-M   'P 1'
#
loop_
_entity.id
_entity.type
_entity.pdbx_description
1 polymer ?
#
loop_
_entity_poly.entity_id
_entity_poly.type
_entity_poly.pdbx_seq_one_letter_code
_entity_poly.pdbx_strand_id
1 'polypeptide(L)'
;MNICGEGFIATDRTLVSGVLAGQRRALAKAITLIESTRTDHRQRAQQVLNALLPKTGKAIRIGISGVPGAGKSTFIEALGVWLIGRGHRLAVLAVDPSSSISGGSILGDKTRMETLCQKEEAFIRPSPSAGSLGGVAEKTREAMLLCEAAGYDVIIVETVGVGQSETTVAGMVDLFCLLQLPNAGDDLQAIKKGIVEIADMVVINKADIDPKATAVARAQWRNALHLVRRASPLWEPPVLTVSALQKEGMADFWENVEKYRDTLTGSGEFEQKRRHQSLAWMWQLIEAGLHERFREHPGVRESLPRLSQSVESGLTTPAAAAHALLAHLKH
;
A
#
# COMPACT_ATOMS: atom_id res chain seq x y z
N MET A 1 -12.59 21.36 21.36
CA MET A 1 -11.49 20.44 21.81
C MET A 1 -10.23 20.87 21.06
N ASN A 2 -9.19 21.33 21.76
CA ASN A 2 -7.96 21.80 21.12
C ASN A 2 -7.18 20.57 20.61
N ILE A 3 -7.31 20.25 19.32
CA ILE A 3 -6.71 19.06 18.68
C ILE A 3 -5.19 19.24 18.52
N CYS A 4 -4.69 20.49 18.58
CA CYS A 4 -3.27 20.84 18.42
C CYS A 4 -2.68 21.23 19.78
N GLY A 5 -1.76 20.39 20.32
CA GLY A 5 -1.00 20.70 21.53
C GLY A 5 -0.01 21.87 21.36
N GLU A 6 0.69 22.20 22.44
CA GLU A 6 1.79 23.17 22.43
C GLU A 6 2.89 22.71 21.47
N GLY A 7 3.35 23.60 20.57
CA GLY A 7 4.42 23.31 19.59
C GLY A 7 3.98 23.30 18.12
N PHE A 8 2.67 23.35 17.84
CA PHE A 8 2.19 23.52 16.45
C PHE A 8 2.47 24.93 15.93
N ILE A 9 3.12 25.02 14.78
CA ILE A 9 3.19 26.28 14.04
C ILE A 9 1.85 26.60 13.38
N ALA A 10 1.57 27.88 13.13
CA ALA A 10 0.28 28.33 12.59
C ALA A 10 -0.09 27.65 11.24
N THR A 11 0.92 27.41 10.41
CA THR A 11 0.75 26.70 9.11
C THR A 11 0.29 25.27 9.28
N ASP A 12 0.75 24.56 10.31
CA ASP A 12 0.38 23.14 10.54
C ASP A 12 -1.02 23.04 11.14
N ARG A 13 -1.44 24.01 11.98
CA ARG A 13 -2.84 24.11 12.44
C ARG A 13 -3.80 24.31 11.27
N THR A 14 -3.46 25.21 10.36
CA THR A 14 -4.25 25.45 9.14
C THR A 14 -4.29 24.19 8.26
N LEU A 15 -3.16 23.45 8.18
CA LEU A 15 -3.06 22.21 7.42
C LEU A 15 -3.99 21.13 8.00
N VAL A 16 -3.94 20.89 9.33
CA VAL A 16 -4.82 19.93 10.03
C VAL A 16 -6.28 20.30 9.82
N SER A 17 -6.66 21.57 10.04
CA SER A 17 -8.04 22.01 9.83
C SER A 17 -8.51 21.83 8.39
N GLY A 18 -7.65 22.11 7.42
CA GLY A 18 -7.94 21.92 6.00
C GLY A 18 -8.11 20.44 5.62
N VAL A 19 -7.30 19.53 6.19
CA VAL A 19 -7.45 18.08 5.99
C VAL A 19 -8.78 17.62 6.58
N LEU A 20 -9.10 18.00 7.80
CA LEU A 20 -10.36 17.64 8.46
C LEU A 20 -11.60 18.20 7.73
N ALA A 21 -11.47 19.32 7.04
CA ALA A 21 -12.50 19.88 6.18
C ALA A 21 -12.56 19.21 4.78
N GLY A 22 -11.79 18.18 4.52
CA GLY A 22 -11.76 17.45 3.25
C GLY A 22 -11.16 18.23 2.07
N GLN A 23 -10.39 19.30 2.34
CA GLN A 23 -9.80 20.13 1.30
C GLN A 23 -8.66 19.38 0.57
N ARG A 24 -8.85 19.05 -0.72
CA ARG A 24 -7.87 18.33 -1.54
C ARG A 24 -6.48 18.96 -1.54
N ARG A 25 -6.42 20.32 -1.56
CA ARG A 25 -5.14 21.05 -1.55
C ARG A 25 -4.42 20.89 -0.21
N ALA A 26 -5.12 20.87 0.91
CA ALA A 26 -4.55 20.64 2.23
C ALA A 26 -4.05 19.20 2.35
N LEU A 27 -4.85 18.22 1.91
CA LEU A 27 -4.44 16.81 1.85
C LEU A 27 -3.17 16.61 1.02
N ALA A 28 -3.11 17.18 -0.19
CA ALA A 28 -1.93 17.08 -1.04
C ALA A 28 -0.67 17.68 -0.39
N LYS A 29 -0.80 18.83 0.31
CA LYS A 29 0.30 19.44 1.06
C LYS A 29 0.72 18.60 2.27
N ALA A 30 -0.23 18.01 3.00
CA ALA A 30 0.06 17.13 4.13
C ALA A 30 0.82 15.87 3.66
N ILE A 31 0.41 15.27 2.54
CA ILE A 31 1.13 14.13 1.94
C ILE A 31 2.55 14.56 1.52
N THR A 32 2.72 15.71 0.90
CA THR A 32 4.06 16.21 0.54
C THR A 32 4.94 16.46 1.79
N LEU A 33 4.34 16.88 2.91
CA LEU A 33 5.07 17.04 4.17
C LEU A 33 5.57 15.70 4.72
N ILE A 34 4.73 14.65 4.70
CA ILE A 34 5.13 13.30 5.18
C ILE A 34 6.16 12.63 4.25
N GLU A 35 6.12 12.93 2.95
CA GLU A 35 7.07 12.40 1.96
C GLU A 35 8.45 13.08 2.04
N SER A 36 8.56 14.19 2.72
CA SER A 36 9.80 14.96 2.83
C SER A 36 10.85 14.22 3.68
N THR A 37 12.09 14.22 3.19
CA THR A 37 13.26 13.64 3.87
C THR A 37 13.92 14.59 4.86
N ARG A 38 13.53 15.88 4.88
CA ARG A 38 14.11 16.89 5.78
C ARG A 38 13.74 16.59 7.24
N THR A 39 14.69 16.74 8.14
CA THR A 39 14.53 16.44 9.58
C THR A 39 13.45 17.30 10.25
N ASP A 40 13.40 18.61 9.94
CA ASP A 40 12.39 19.53 10.45
C ASP A 40 10.97 19.16 9.97
N HIS A 41 10.86 18.68 8.73
CA HIS A 41 9.59 18.20 8.19
C HIS A 41 9.13 16.88 8.82
N ARG A 42 10.05 15.95 9.14
CA ARG A 42 9.71 14.67 9.79
C ARG A 42 9.01 14.91 11.14
N GLN A 43 9.55 15.81 11.98
CA GLN A 43 8.94 16.13 13.28
C GLN A 43 7.55 16.74 13.12
N ARG A 44 7.40 17.70 12.20
CA ARG A 44 6.11 18.34 11.89
C ARG A 44 5.09 17.34 11.33
N ALA A 45 5.53 16.45 10.44
CA ALA A 45 4.70 15.39 9.86
C ALA A 45 4.10 14.50 10.96
N GLN A 46 4.92 14.07 11.94
CA GLN A 46 4.44 13.26 13.07
C GLN A 46 3.44 14.03 13.95
N GLN A 47 3.66 15.32 14.19
CA GLN A 47 2.69 16.14 14.93
C GLN A 47 1.35 16.22 14.18
N VAL A 48 1.37 16.47 12.86
CA VAL A 48 0.17 16.52 12.01
C VAL A 48 -0.56 15.17 12.01
N LEU A 49 0.15 14.06 11.84
CA LEU A 49 -0.42 12.72 11.88
C LEU A 49 -1.06 12.40 13.23
N ASN A 50 -0.38 12.71 14.35
CA ASN A 50 -0.91 12.48 15.69
C ASN A 50 -2.19 13.29 15.94
N ALA A 51 -2.26 14.53 15.46
CA ALA A 51 -3.46 15.37 15.59
C ALA A 51 -4.64 14.82 14.76
N LEU A 52 -4.37 14.15 13.63
CA LEU A 52 -5.40 13.59 12.74
C LEU A 52 -5.81 12.16 13.12
N LEU A 53 -4.98 11.44 13.87
CA LEU A 53 -5.18 10.04 14.23
C LEU A 53 -6.59 9.73 14.82
N PRO A 54 -7.18 10.55 15.70
CA PRO A 54 -8.55 10.30 16.23
C PRO A 54 -9.66 10.30 15.17
N LYS A 55 -9.37 10.76 13.95
CA LYS A 55 -10.32 10.82 12.82
C LYS A 55 -10.06 9.76 11.75
N THR A 56 -9.16 8.82 12.01
CA THR A 56 -8.79 7.71 11.12
C THR A 56 -9.48 6.40 11.51
N GLY A 57 -9.24 5.34 10.76
CA GLY A 57 -9.68 3.98 11.10
C GLY A 57 -11.06 3.59 10.56
N LYS A 58 -11.75 4.46 9.82
CA LYS A 58 -13.12 4.22 9.34
C LYS A 58 -13.20 3.74 7.90
N ALA A 59 -12.19 4.03 7.07
CA ALA A 59 -12.19 3.60 5.68
C ALA A 59 -11.94 2.11 5.55
N ILE A 60 -12.44 1.51 4.44
CA ILE A 60 -11.98 0.22 3.97
C ILE A 60 -10.74 0.42 3.09
N ARG A 61 -9.67 -0.34 3.35
CA ARG A 61 -8.40 -0.29 2.61
C ARG A 61 -8.29 -1.53 1.74
N ILE A 62 -8.22 -1.32 0.43
CA ILE A 62 -8.20 -2.39 -0.58
C ILE A 62 -6.87 -2.34 -1.33
N GLY A 63 -6.08 -3.41 -1.23
CA GLY A 63 -4.89 -3.59 -2.05
C GLY A 63 -5.26 -4.24 -3.38
N ILE A 64 -4.80 -3.67 -4.49
CA ILE A 64 -5.00 -4.25 -5.83
C ILE A 64 -3.64 -4.53 -6.45
N SER A 65 -3.39 -5.79 -6.72
CA SER A 65 -2.22 -6.29 -7.40
C SER A 65 -2.61 -7.15 -8.60
N GLY A 66 -1.64 -7.54 -9.41
CA GLY A 66 -1.85 -8.39 -10.58
C GLY A 66 -0.76 -8.16 -11.61
N VAL A 67 -0.66 -9.10 -12.56
CA VAL A 67 0.33 -9.07 -13.64
C VAL A 67 0.28 -7.78 -14.46
N PRO A 68 1.38 -7.35 -15.08
CA PRO A 68 1.36 -6.27 -16.07
C PRO A 68 0.33 -6.57 -17.15
N GLY A 69 -0.44 -5.56 -17.53
CA GLY A 69 -1.50 -5.74 -18.54
C GLY A 69 -2.83 -6.33 -18.04
N ALA A 70 -2.94 -6.72 -16.76
CA ALA A 70 -4.20 -7.21 -16.18
C ALA A 70 -5.34 -6.17 -16.17
N GLY A 71 -5.02 -4.89 -16.43
CA GLY A 71 -6.00 -3.81 -16.48
C GLY A 71 -6.34 -3.23 -15.11
N LYS A 72 -5.37 -3.22 -14.17
CA LYS A 72 -5.54 -2.67 -12.82
C LYS A 72 -6.10 -1.24 -12.83
N SER A 73 -5.44 -0.33 -13.51
CA SER A 73 -5.86 1.08 -13.55
C SER A 73 -7.24 1.26 -14.19
N THR A 74 -7.56 0.49 -15.23
CA THR A 74 -8.92 0.48 -15.86
C THR A 74 -9.97 -0.06 -14.89
N PHE A 75 -9.62 -1.11 -14.13
CA PHE A 75 -10.51 -1.67 -13.11
C PHE A 75 -10.75 -0.67 -11.96
N ILE A 76 -9.69 -0.01 -11.48
CA ILE A 76 -9.78 1.01 -10.43
C ILE A 76 -10.63 2.18 -10.91
N GLU A 77 -10.48 2.61 -12.16
CA GLU A 77 -11.29 3.67 -12.73
C GLU A 77 -12.78 3.28 -12.81
N ALA A 78 -13.08 2.10 -13.34
CA ALA A 78 -14.46 1.62 -13.45
C ALA A 78 -15.11 1.47 -12.07
N LEU A 79 -14.41 0.84 -11.13
CA LEU A 79 -14.87 0.67 -9.75
C LEU A 79 -15.04 2.02 -9.04
N GLY A 80 -14.06 2.92 -9.19
CA GLY A 80 -14.08 4.23 -8.55
C GLY A 80 -15.25 5.09 -9.01
N VAL A 81 -15.51 5.15 -10.32
CA VAL A 81 -16.68 5.87 -10.87
C VAL A 81 -17.98 5.24 -10.36
N TRP A 82 -18.05 3.90 -10.28
CA TRP A 82 -19.21 3.17 -9.78
C TRP A 82 -19.47 3.45 -8.29
N LEU A 83 -18.42 3.50 -7.46
CA LEU A 83 -18.48 3.81 -6.02
C LEU A 83 -18.91 5.26 -5.76
N ILE A 84 -18.34 6.22 -6.50
CA ILE A 84 -18.70 7.63 -6.39
C ILE A 84 -20.18 7.83 -6.72
N GLY A 85 -20.72 7.14 -7.74
CA GLY A 85 -22.13 7.15 -8.07
C GLY A 85 -23.04 6.64 -6.92
N ARG A 86 -22.47 6.00 -5.90
CA ARG A 86 -23.16 5.51 -4.68
C ARG A 86 -22.87 6.35 -3.43
N GLY A 87 -22.18 7.47 -3.60
CA GLY A 87 -21.91 8.42 -2.51
C GLY A 87 -20.60 8.17 -1.77
N HIS A 88 -19.77 7.24 -2.22
CA HIS A 88 -18.43 7.00 -1.64
C HIS A 88 -17.42 8.08 -2.05
N ARG A 89 -16.44 8.29 -1.19
CA ARG A 89 -15.25 9.11 -1.46
C ARG A 89 -14.03 8.22 -1.53
N LEU A 90 -13.34 8.23 -2.67
CA LEU A 90 -12.27 7.29 -2.99
C LEU A 90 -10.90 7.96 -3.00
N ALA A 91 -9.92 7.38 -2.30
CA ALA A 91 -8.51 7.69 -2.49
C ALA A 91 -7.79 6.52 -3.19
N VAL A 92 -6.97 6.82 -4.20
CA VAL A 92 -6.10 5.85 -4.90
C VAL A 92 -4.65 6.24 -4.66
N LEU A 93 -3.89 5.31 -4.08
CA LEU A 93 -2.47 5.47 -3.78
C LEU A 93 -1.68 4.41 -4.56
N ALA A 94 -0.79 4.84 -5.45
CA ALA A 94 0.08 3.91 -6.17
C ALA A 94 1.34 3.60 -5.35
N VAL A 95 1.82 2.35 -5.41
CA VAL A 95 3.08 1.90 -4.82
C VAL A 95 3.98 1.38 -5.92
N ASP A 96 4.96 2.18 -6.31
CA ASP A 96 5.96 1.84 -7.33
C ASP A 96 7.38 1.94 -6.77
N PRO A 97 8.00 0.82 -6.38
CA PRO A 97 9.38 0.82 -5.92
C PRO A 97 10.41 1.11 -7.03
N SER A 98 10.02 1.01 -8.31
CA SER A 98 10.92 1.24 -9.45
C SER A 98 10.99 2.72 -9.88
N SER A 99 10.14 3.58 -9.36
CA SER A 99 10.08 5.01 -9.72
C SER A 99 11.35 5.80 -9.36
N SER A 100 12.21 5.24 -8.48
CA SER A 100 13.52 5.83 -8.12
C SER A 100 14.54 5.83 -9.26
N ILE A 101 14.39 4.98 -10.28
CA ILE A 101 15.37 4.81 -11.37
C ILE A 101 14.98 5.62 -12.61
N SER A 102 13.69 5.81 -12.87
CA SER A 102 13.21 6.39 -14.14
C SER A 102 12.70 7.83 -14.07
N GLY A 103 12.56 8.42 -12.88
CA GLY A 103 12.15 9.85 -12.71
C GLY A 103 10.82 10.26 -13.36
N GLY A 104 10.01 9.30 -13.82
CA GLY A 104 9.02 9.57 -14.86
C GLY A 104 7.59 9.06 -14.69
N SER A 105 7.14 8.63 -13.50
CA SER A 105 5.77 8.07 -13.40
C SER A 105 4.67 9.05 -12.96
N ILE A 106 4.97 10.29 -12.65
CA ILE A 106 3.98 11.24 -12.06
C ILE A 106 2.82 11.55 -13.01
N LEU A 107 3.01 11.48 -14.33
CA LEU A 107 1.97 11.74 -15.33
C LEU A 107 1.24 10.46 -15.78
N GLY A 108 1.89 9.29 -15.75
CA GLY A 108 1.35 8.05 -16.32
C GLY A 108 0.09 7.53 -15.61
N ASP A 109 0.01 7.65 -14.27
CA ASP A 109 -1.12 7.08 -13.51
C ASP A 109 -2.37 7.98 -13.60
N LYS A 110 -2.19 9.30 -13.64
CA LYS A 110 -3.32 10.22 -13.85
C LYS A 110 -3.90 10.15 -15.26
N THR A 111 -3.08 9.90 -16.27
CA THR A 111 -3.53 9.73 -17.66
C THR A 111 -4.25 8.42 -17.90
N ARG A 112 -4.07 7.43 -17.01
CA ARG A 112 -4.76 6.13 -17.09
C ARG A 112 -6.13 6.10 -16.40
N MET A 113 -6.45 7.11 -15.56
CA MET A 113 -7.71 7.24 -14.82
C MET A 113 -8.34 8.61 -15.10
N GLU A 114 -8.59 8.90 -16.38
CA GLU A 114 -8.99 10.23 -16.85
C GLU A 114 -10.32 10.69 -16.27
N THR A 115 -11.32 9.82 -16.23
CA THR A 115 -12.65 10.15 -15.70
C THR A 115 -12.61 10.30 -14.20
N LEU A 116 -11.89 9.40 -13.49
CA LEU A 116 -11.84 9.39 -12.03
C LEU A 116 -11.08 10.61 -11.49
N CYS A 117 -10.00 11.02 -12.14
CA CYS A 117 -9.20 12.17 -11.68
C CYS A 117 -9.94 13.52 -11.74
N GLN A 118 -11.02 13.60 -12.56
CA GLN A 118 -11.88 14.79 -12.68
C GLN A 118 -12.95 14.87 -11.58
N LYS A 119 -13.20 13.77 -10.85
CA LYS A 119 -14.21 13.76 -9.78
C LYS A 119 -13.69 14.42 -8.52
N GLU A 120 -14.53 15.24 -7.88
CA GLU A 120 -14.19 15.90 -6.60
C GLU A 120 -14.09 14.90 -5.45
N GLU A 121 -14.87 13.83 -5.50
CA GLU A 121 -14.91 12.74 -4.54
C GLU A 121 -13.72 11.79 -4.64
N ALA A 122 -12.89 11.93 -5.71
CA ALA A 122 -11.70 11.12 -5.91
C ALA A 122 -10.42 11.88 -5.60
N PHE A 123 -9.46 11.20 -4.96
CA PHE A 123 -8.10 11.68 -4.76
C PHE A 123 -7.11 10.65 -5.27
N ILE A 124 -6.30 10.99 -6.27
CA ILE A 124 -5.31 10.09 -6.85
C ILE A 124 -3.92 10.63 -6.54
N ARG A 125 -3.10 9.83 -5.87
CA ARG A 125 -1.71 10.13 -5.55
C ARG A 125 -0.78 9.08 -6.15
N PRO A 126 0.08 9.47 -7.10
CA PRO A 126 1.16 8.60 -7.58
C PRO A 126 2.13 8.26 -6.44
N SER A 127 2.87 7.16 -6.59
CA SER A 127 3.93 6.78 -5.65
C SER A 127 4.96 7.90 -5.50
N PRO A 128 5.49 8.14 -4.28
CA PRO A 128 6.61 9.02 -4.10
C PRO A 128 7.83 8.55 -4.92
N SER A 129 8.50 9.49 -5.57
CA SER A 129 9.53 9.22 -6.59
C SER A 129 10.90 8.81 -6.04
N ALA A 130 11.08 8.66 -4.73
CA ALA A 130 12.38 8.35 -4.14
C ALA A 130 12.25 7.45 -2.91
N GLY A 131 12.99 6.34 -2.88
CA GLY A 131 13.17 5.54 -1.69
C GLY A 131 13.31 4.04 -1.93
N SER A 132 13.76 3.32 -0.91
CA SER A 132 13.66 1.87 -0.85
C SER A 132 12.19 1.45 -0.79
N LEU A 133 11.87 0.20 -1.15
CA LEU A 133 10.52 -0.37 -1.03
C LEU A 133 9.92 -0.13 0.37
N GLY A 134 10.73 -0.25 1.43
CA GLY A 134 10.31 0.03 2.81
C GLY A 134 9.90 1.48 3.04
N GLY A 135 10.66 2.44 2.51
CA GLY A 135 10.35 3.87 2.63
C GLY A 135 9.09 4.27 1.86
N VAL A 136 8.87 3.72 0.65
CA VAL A 136 7.63 3.94 -0.11
C VAL A 136 6.43 3.39 0.66
N ALA A 137 6.56 2.19 1.23
CA ALA A 137 5.51 1.57 2.03
C ALA A 137 5.16 2.37 3.29
N GLU A 138 6.16 2.91 3.99
CA GLU A 138 5.98 3.81 5.14
C GLU A 138 5.14 5.02 4.75
N LYS A 139 5.53 5.74 3.71
CA LYS A 139 4.84 6.94 3.25
C LYS A 139 3.43 6.65 2.74
N THR A 140 3.21 5.48 2.14
CA THR A 140 1.87 5.05 1.73
C THR A 140 0.96 4.81 2.94
N ARG A 141 1.46 4.17 4.02
CA ARG A 141 0.69 3.97 5.26
C ARG A 141 0.31 5.30 5.91
N GLU A 142 1.25 6.24 6.00
CA GLU A 142 1.00 7.59 6.51
C GLU A 142 -0.02 8.35 5.63
N ALA A 143 0.08 8.23 4.28
CA ALA A 143 -0.86 8.84 3.35
C ALA A 143 -2.28 8.27 3.48
N MET A 144 -2.43 6.95 3.74
CA MET A 144 -3.75 6.37 4.02
C MET A 144 -4.41 7.02 5.23
N LEU A 145 -3.68 7.24 6.33
CA LEU A 145 -4.21 7.90 7.53
C LEU A 145 -4.67 9.34 7.22
N LEU A 146 -3.93 10.07 6.39
CA LEU A 146 -4.31 11.41 5.97
C LEU A 146 -5.57 11.40 5.10
N CYS A 147 -5.71 10.43 4.18
CA CYS A 147 -6.90 10.27 3.35
C CYS A 147 -8.13 9.94 4.22
N GLU A 148 -8.00 9.05 5.20
CA GLU A 148 -9.08 8.73 6.14
C GLU A 148 -9.51 9.96 6.94
N ALA A 149 -8.56 10.72 7.48
CA ALA A 149 -8.84 11.95 8.22
C ALA A 149 -9.51 13.02 7.35
N ALA A 150 -9.25 13.03 6.04
CA ALA A 150 -9.89 13.90 5.05
C ALA A 150 -11.30 13.41 4.63
N GLY A 151 -11.77 12.28 5.20
CA GLY A 151 -13.11 11.75 4.98
C GLY A 151 -13.25 10.88 3.73
N TYR A 152 -12.16 10.29 3.21
CA TYR A 152 -12.25 9.23 2.22
C TYR A 152 -12.58 7.92 2.93
N ASP A 153 -13.65 7.26 2.50
CA ASP A 153 -14.16 6.03 3.12
C ASP A 153 -13.74 4.76 2.40
N VAL A 154 -13.22 4.89 1.17
CA VAL A 154 -12.58 3.81 0.41
C VAL A 154 -11.17 4.24 0.02
N ILE A 155 -10.17 3.41 0.37
CA ILE A 155 -8.78 3.66 -0.01
C ILE A 155 -8.28 2.47 -0.81
N ILE A 156 -7.89 2.70 -2.07
CA ILE A 156 -7.27 1.70 -2.93
C ILE A 156 -5.76 1.92 -2.95
N VAL A 157 -4.99 0.85 -2.71
CA VAL A 157 -3.54 0.83 -2.84
C VAL A 157 -3.19 -0.06 -4.04
N GLU A 158 -2.72 0.57 -5.13
CA GLU A 158 -2.34 -0.14 -6.36
C GLU A 158 -0.85 -0.47 -6.35
N THR A 159 -0.49 -1.72 -6.68
CA THR A 159 0.90 -2.11 -6.95
C THR A 159 1.22 -2.06 -8.44
N VAL A 160 2.48 -1.82 -8.79
CA VAL A 160 2.92 -1.81 -10.21
C VAL A 160 3.05 -3.22 -10.81
N GLY A 161 2.88 -4.27 -10.01
CA GLY A 161 2.67 -5.63 -10.52
C GLY A 161 3.92 -6.48 -10.73
N VAL A 162 5.07 -6.10 -10.16
CA VAL A 162 6.28 -6.93 -10.19
C VAL A 162 7.08 -6.82 -8.90
N GLY A 163 7.31 -7.93 -8.21
CA GLY A 163 8.28 -8.02 -7.12
C GLY A 163 7.67 -8.20 -5.73
N GLN A 164 8.39 -7.72 -4.70
CA GLN A 164 8.01 -7.88 -3.29
C GLN A 164 6.98 -6.84 -2.80
N SER A 165 6.48 -5.97 -3.67
CA SER A 165 5.50 -4.94 -3.33
C SER A 165 4.14 -5.52 -2.92
N GLU A 166 3.80 -6.72 -3.41
CA GLU A 166 2.53 -7.39 -3.13
C GLU A 166 2.38 -7.75 -1.65
N THR A 167 3.38 -8.39 -1.06
CA THR A 167 3.37 -8.76 0.36
C THR A 167 3.36 -7.52 1.25
N THR A 168 4.10 -6.49 0.84
CA THR A 168 4.14 -5.21 1.54
C THR A 168 2.77 -4.52 1.53
N VAL A 169 2.08 -4.50 0.38
CA VAL A 169 0.74 -3.91 0.27
C VAL A 169 -0.28 -4.76 1.03
N ALA A 170 -0.26 -6.10 0.93
CA ALA A 170 -1.13 -6.97 1.71
C ALA A 170 -0.98 -6.74 3.23
N GLY A 171 0.26 -6.43 3.69
CA GLY A 171 0.54 -6.10 5.09
C GLY A 171 0.04 -4.73 5.56
N MET A 172 -0.60 -3.90 4.72
CA MET A 172 -1.10 -2.57 5.09
C MET A 172 -2.58 -2.34 4.76
N VAL A 173 -3.23 -3.27 4.07
CA VAL A 173 -4.62 -3.16 3.64
C VAL A 173 -5.52 -4.15 4.39
N ASP A 174 -6.82 -3.89 4.38
CA ASP A 174 -7.80 -4.78 5.00
C ASP A 174 -8.09 -5.98 4.10
N LEU A 175 -8.31 -5.72 2.80
CA LEU A 175 -8.57 -6.73 1.79
C LEU A 175 -7.53 -6.64 0.67
N PHE A 176 -6.92 -7.77 0.32
CA PHE A 176 -5.96 -7.85 -0.79
C PHE A 176 -6.58 -8.58 -1.98
N CYS A 177 -6.76 -7.86 -3.08
CA CYS A 177 -7.34 -8.34 -4.33
C CYS A 177 -6.24 -8.60 -5.37
N LEU A 178 -6.27 -9.81 -5.94
CA LEU A 178 -5.38 -10.20 -7.02
C LEU A 178 -6.12 -10.18 -8.36
N LEU A 179 -5.73 -9.26 -9.25
CA LEU A 179 -6.29 -9.14 -10.59
C LEU A 179 -5.55 -10.04 -11.57
N GLN A 180 -6.30 -10.83 -12.35
CA GLN A 180 -5.79 -11.83 -13.27
C GLN A 180 -6.42 -11.71 -14.66
N LEU A 181 -5.82 -12.38 -15.65
CA LEU A 181 -6.30 -12.48 -17.02
C LEU A 181 -6.86 -13.89 -17.30
N PRO A 182 -7.83 -14.02 -18.24
CA PRO A 182 -8.37 -15.33 -18.61
C PRO A 182 -7.33 -16.33 -19.14
N ASN A 183 -6.33 -15.85 -19.89
CA ASN A 183 -5.35 -16.69 -20.59
C ASN A 183 -4.00 -16.81 -19.83
N ALA A 184 -3.99 -16.55 -18.53
CA ALA A 184 -2.79 -16.63 -17.68
C ALA A 184 -2.46 -18.08 -17.22
N GLY A 185 -2.82 -19.11 -17.99
CA GLY A 185 -2.63 -20.52 -17.61
C GLY A 185 -1.19 -20.90 -17.34
N ASP A 186 -0.22 -20.43 -18.12
CA ASP A 186 1.22 -20.64 -17.89
C ASP A 186 1.73 -19.76 -16.74
N ASP A 187 1.13 -18.61 -16.51
CA ASP A 187 1.48 -17.71 -15.40
C ASP A 187 1.04 -18.25 -14.02
N LEU A 188 0.06 -19.17 -13.96
CA LEU A 188 -0.31 -19.86 -12.70
C LEU A 188 0.89 -20.64 -12.10
N GLN A 189 1.76 -21.19 -12.95
CA GLN A 189 3.00 -21.83 -12.48
C GLN A 189 4.07 -20.80 -12.10
N ALA A 190 4.05 -19.62 -12.71
CA ALA A 190 4.95 -18.50 -12.41
C ALA A 190 4.47 -17.65 -11.22
N ILE A 191 3.17 -17.75 -10.83
CA ILE A 191 2.66 -17.05 -9.67
C ILE A 191 3.29 -17.65 -8.41
N LYS A 192 4.11 -16.84 -7.76
CA LYS A 192 4.74 -17.22 -6.50
C LYS A 192 3.66 -17.66 -5.52
N LYS A 193 3.75 -18.90 -5.02
CA LYS A 193 2.83 -19.49 -4.02
C LYS A 193 2.43 -18.50 -2.92
N GLY A 194 3.38 -17.67 -2.46
CA GLY A 194 3.13 -16.67 -1.44
C GLY A 194 2.08 -15.59 -1.80
N ILE A 195 1.88 -15.26 -3.09
CA ILE A 195 0.86 -14.26 -3.49
C ILE A 195 -0.56 -14.87 -3.41
N VAL A 196 -0.69 -16.15 -3.75
CA VAL A 196 -1.97 -16.87 -3.64
C VAL A 196 -2.41 -17.00 -2.18
N GLU A 197 -1.44 -17.21 -1.26
CA GLU A 197 -1.69 -17.35 0.17
C GLU A 197 -2.18 -16.08 0.86
N ILE A 198 -1.82 -14.90 0.32
CA ILE A 198 -2.21 -13.59 0.88
C ILE A 198 -3.43 -12.98 0.21
N ALA A 199 -3.96 -13.59 -0.86
CA ALA A 199 -5.10 -13.06 -1.58
C ALA A 199 -6.40 -13.31 -0.81
N ASP A 200 -7.10 -12.23 -0.44
CA ASP A 200 -8.44 -12.28 0.15
C ASP A 200 -9.52 -12.38 -0.94
N MET A 201 -9.20 -12.08 -2.19
CA MET A 201 -10.08 -12.15 -3.37
C MET A 201 -9.26 -12.27 -4.65
N VAL A 202 -9.74 -13.04 -5.62
CA VAL A 202 -9.18 -13.10 -6.98
C VAL A 202 -10.23 -12.59 -7.97
N VAL A 203 -9.80 -11.72 -8.88
CA VAL A 203 -10.66 -11.13 -9.90
C VAL A 203 -10.07 -11.40 -11.28
N ILE A 204 -10.81 -12.11 -12.13
CA ILE A 204 -10.43 -12.35 -13.51
C ILE A 204 -11.06 -11.24 -14.35
N ASN A 205 -10.20 -10.32 -14.80
CA ASN A 205 -10.59 -9.18 -15.62
C ASN A 205 -10.57 -9.52 -17.11
N LYS A 206 -11.17 -8.65 -17.93
CA LYS A 206 -11.34 -8.82 -19.38
C LYS A 206 -12.15 -10.08 -19.74
N ALA A 207 -13.15 -10.40 -18.93
CA ALA A 207 -14.01 -11.57 -19.11
C ALA A 207 -14.85 -11.48 -20.41
N ASP A 208 -15.03 -10.29 -20.95
CA ASP A 208 -15.70 -9.98 -22.21
C ASP A 208 -14.96 -10.50 -23.45
N ILE A 209 -13.62 -10.64 -23.40
CA ILE A 209 -12.80 -11.02 -24.56
C ILE A 209 -12.93 -12.50 -24.87
N ASP A 210 -12.85 -13.37 -23.86
CA ASP A 210 -12.94 -14.82 -24.02
C ASP A 210 -13.68 -15.46 -22.83
N PRO A 211 -15.00 -15.63 -22.92
CA PRO A 211 -15.79 -16.24 -21.86
C PRO A 211 -15.40 -17.69 -21.53
N LYS A 212 -14.92 -18.47 -22.51
CA LYS A 212 -14.50 -19.86 -22.32
C LYS A 212 -13.20 -19.93 -21.52
N ALA A 213 -12.18 -19.17 -21.93
CA ALA A 213 -10.94 -19.07 -21.16
C ALA A 213 -11.18 -18.52 -19.76
N THR A 214 -12.09 -17.55 -19.60
CA THR A 214 -12.51 -17.01 -18.30
C THR A 214 -13.07 -18.08 -17.37
N ALA A 215 -13.95 -18.96 -17.90
CA ALA A 215 -14.52 -20.06 -17.12
C ALA A 215 -13.45 -21.07 -16.67
N VAL A 216 -12.49 -21.40 -17.56
CA VAL A 216 -11.36 -22.28 -17.24
C VAL A 216 -10.48 -21.66 -16.16
N ALA A 217 -10.06 -20.39 -16.35
CA ALA A 217 -9.24 -19.68 -15.37
C ALA A 217 -9.92 -19.59 -14.00
N ARG A 218 -11.24 -19.32 -13.97
CA ARG A 218 -12.03 -19.31 -12.72
C ARG A 218 -11.99 -20.65 -11.99
N ALA A 219 -12.11 -21.76 -12.70
CA ALA A 219 -12.03 -23.10 -12.11
C ALA A 219 -10.63 -23.40 -11.58
N GLN A 220 -9.58 -23.06 -12.34
CA GLN A 220 -8.19 -23.24 -11.94
C GLN A 220 -7.86 -22.44 -10.67
N TRP A 221 -8.26 -21.16 -10.60
CA TRP A 221 -8.05 -20.32 -9.42
C TRP A 221 -8.79 -20.83 -8.20
N ARG A 222 -10.04 -21.29 -8.33
CA ARG A 222 -10.77 -21.93 -7.23
C ARG A 222 -10.00 -23.14 -6.70
N ASN A 223 -9.54 -24.02 -7.56
CA ASN A 223 -8.74 -25.16 -7.17
C ASN A 223 -7.44 -24.76 -6.46
N ALA A 224 -6.73 -23.76 -6.98
CA ALA A 224 -5.50 -23.26 -6.37
C ALA A 224 -5.74 -22.69 -4.96
N LEU A 225 -6.81 -21.92 -4.75
CA LEU A 225 -7.18 -21.36 -3.45
C LEU A 225 -7.58 -22.44 -2.43
N HIS A 226 -8.15 -23.56 -2.87
CA HIS A 226 -8.43 -24.70 -1.97
C HIS A 226 -7.18 -25.43 -1.46
N LEU A 227 -6.05 -25.32 -2.18
CA LEU A 227 -4.79 -25.98 -1.83
C LEU A 227 -3.93 -25.16 -0.86
N VAL A 228 -4.22 -23.88 -0.69
CA VAL A 228 -3.45 -22.99 0.20
C VAL A 228 -4.13 -22.82 1.55
N ARG A 229 -3.31 -22.52 2.58
CA ARG A 229 -3.84 -22.23 3.91
C ARG A 229 -4.52 -20.86 3.90
N ARG A 230 -5.79 -20.82 4.30
CA ARG A 230 -6.56 -19.56 4.43
C ARG A 230 -6.01 -18.69 5.56
N ALA A 231 -6.00 -17.39 5.34
CA ALA A 231 -5.62 -16.42 6.38
C ALA A 231 -6.65 -16.37 7.52
N SER A 232 -7.94 -16.54 7.21
CA SER A 232 -9.04 -16.65 8.16
C SER A 232 -9.85 -17.91 7.87
N PRO A 233 -10.29 -18.66 8.89
CA PRO A 233 -11.21 -19.78 8.73
C PRO A 233 -12.63 -19.32 8.35
N LEU A 234 -12.98 -18.06 8.61
CA LEU A 234 -14.30 -17.49 8.37
C LEU A 234 -14.48 -16.91 6.97
N TRP A 235 -13.37 -16.77 6.21
CA TRP A 235 -13.40 -16.21 4.88
C TRP A 235 -12.80 -17.17 3.85
N GLU A 236 -13.60 -17.49 2.85
CA GLU A 236 -13.15 -18.22 1.67
C GLU A 236 -12.98 -17.21 0.52
N PRO A 237 -11.74 -17.03 0.00
CA PRO A 237 -11.50 -16.06 -1.05
C PRO A 237 -12.33 -16.36 -2.31
N PRO A 238 -13.24 -15.46 -2.74
CA PRO A 238 -14.02 -15.67 -3.95
C PRO A 238 -13.17 -15.46 -5.20
N VAL A 239 -13.55 -16.15 -6.29
CA VAL A 239 -13.02 -15.90 -7.64
C VAL A 239 -14.12 -15.25 -8.47
N LEU A 240 -13.99 -13.96 -8.70
CA LEU A 240 -14.94 -13.15 -9.47
C LEU A 240 -14.48 -13.00 -10.92
N THR A 241 -15.42 -12.70 -11.79
CA THR A 241 -15.16 -12.37 -13.20
C THR A 241 -15.71 -11.00 -13.51
N VAL A 242 -14.90 -10.13 -14.12
CA VAL A 242 -15.29 -8.76 -14.42
C VAL A 242 -14.85 -8.35 -15.82
N SER A 243 -15.52 -7.38 -16.39
CA SER A 243 -15.01 -6.58 -17.51
C SER A 243 -14.91 -5.12 -17.06
N ALA A 244 -13.70 -4.68 -16.78
CA ALA A 244 -13.46 -3.30 -16.39
C ALA A 244 -13.81 -2.33 -17.53
N LEU A 245 -13.57 -2.72 -18.79
CA LEU A 245 -13.88 -1.91 -19.96
C LEU A 245 -15.39 -1.73 -20.16
N GLN A 246 -16.17 -2.81 -19.97
CA GLN A 246 -17.64 -2.80 -20.07
C GLN A 246 -18.31 -2.35 -18.76
N LYS A 247 -17.53 -2.13 -17.69
CA LYS A 247 -18.00 -1.80 -16.35
C LYS A 247 -18.91 -2.87 -15.72
N GLU A 248 -18.69 -4.12 -16.09
CA GLU A 248 -19.44 -5.27 -15.59
C GLU A 248 -18.75 -5.93 -14.38
N GLY A 249 -19.56 -6.42 -13.43
CA GLY A 249 -19.07 -7.10 -12.22
C GLY A 249 -18.61 -6.18 -11.08
N MET A 250 -18.77 -4.84 -11.21
CA MET A 250 -18.38 -3.90 -10.14
C MET A 250 -19.28 -4.04 -8.89
N ALA A 251 -20.56 -4.32 -9.10
CA ALA A 251 -21.50 -4.55 -8.00
C ALA A 251 -21.14 -5.82 -7.21
N ASP A 252 -20.87 -6.92 -7.92
CA ASP A 252 -20.49 -8.20 -7.29
C ASP A 252 -19.17 -8.07 -6.52
N PHE A 253 -18.21 -7.33 -7.08
CA PHE A 253 -16.96 -7.04 -6.39
C PHE A 253 -17.21 -6.31 -5.07
N TRP A 254 -18.00 -5.24 -5.10
CA TRP A 254 -18.26 -4.44 -3.90
C TRP A 254 -19.07 -5.20 -2.85
N GLU A 255 -20.08 -5.97 -3.25
CA GLU A 255 -20.84 -6.85 -2.35
C GLU A 255 -19.92 -7.82 -1.60
N ASN A 256 -18.93 -8.39 -2.28
CA ASN A 256 -17.95 -9.27 -1.64
C ASN A 256 -16.99 -8.48 -0.71
N VAL A 257 -16.65 -7.24 -1.01
CA VAL A 257 -15.87 -6.36 -0.11
C VAL A 257 -16.67 -6.07 1.17
N GLU A 258 -17.96 -5.73 1.05
CA GLU A 258 -18.84 -5.50 2.20
C GLU A 258 -19.00 -6.76 3.04
N LYS A 259 -19.28 -7.90 2.40
CA LYS A 259 -19.39 -9.20 3.06
C LYS A 259 -18.11 -9.57 3.81
N TYR A 260 -16.94 -9.35 3.21
CA TYR A 260 -15.66 -9.56 3.87
C TYR A 260 -15.54 -8.72 5.14
N ARG A 261 -15.77 -7.40 5.00
CA ARG A 261 -15.71 -6.46 6.12
C ARG A 261 -16.66 -6.88 7.24
N ASP A 262 -17.92 -7.16 6.91
CA ASP A 262 -18.95 -7.45 7.89
C ASP A 262 -18.68 -8.80 8.61
N THR A 263 -18.23 -9.83 7.87
CA THR A 263 -17.86 -11.13 8.43
C THR A 263 -16.71 -11.00 9.43
N LEU A 264 -15.63 -10.30 9.05
CA LEU A 264 -14.45 -10.19 9.92
C LEU A 264 -14.64 -9.17 11.05
N THR A 265 -15.47 -8.15 10.86
CA THR A 265 -15.85 -7.23 11.94
C THR A 265 -16.70 -7.96 12.98
N GLY A 266 -17.67 -8.78 12.56
CA GLY A 266 -18.52 -9.56 13.45
C GLY A 266 -17.75 -10.55 14.33
N SER A 267 -16.61 -11.07 13.87
CA SER A 267 -15.71 -11.95 14.64
C SER A 267 -14.62 -11.21 15.43
N GLY A 268 -14.41 -9.93 15.16
CA GLY A 268 -13.29 -9.15 15.72
C GLY A 268 -11.94 -9.36 15.01
N GLU A 269 -11.89 -10.19 13.97
CA GLU A 269 -10.65 -10.44 13.20
C GLU A 269 -10.21 -9.20 12.41
N PHE A 270 -11.16 -8.36 11.99
CA PHE A 270 -10.86 -7.12 11.24
C PHE A 270 -9.99 -6.17 12.06
N GLU A 271 -10.38 -5.87 13.30
CA GLU A 271 -9.61 -5.03 14.22
C GLU A 271 -8.33 -5.71 14.67
N GLN A 272 -8.34 -7.03 14.82
CA GLN A 272 -7.13 -7.78 15.16
C GLN A 272 -6.10 -7.72 14.03
N LYS A 273 -6.51 -7.88 12.76
CA LYS A 273 -5.65 -7.71 11.58
C LYS A 273 -4.99 -6.32 11.58
N ARG A 274 -5.77 -5.26 11.80
CA ARG A 274 -5.25 -3.88 11.87
C ARG A 274 -4.27 -3.66 13.02
N ARG A 275 -4.54 -4.22 14.19
CA ARG A 275 -3.62 -4.16 15.35
C ARG A 275 -2.29 -4.85 15.04
N HIS A 276 -2.33 -6.05 14.47
CA HIS A 276 -1.12 -6.76 14.07
C HIS A 276 -0.33 -5.99 13.00
N GLN A 277 -0.98 -5.42 12.00
CA GLN A 277 -0.35 -4.58 10.99
C GLN A 277 0.32 -3.35 11.61
N SER A 278 -0.32 -2.70 12.57
CA SER A 278 0.24 -1.53 13.25
C SER A 278 1.48 -1.87 14.08
N LEU A 279 1.47 -2.99 14.80
CA LEU A 279 2.62 -3.47 15.55
C LEU A 279 3.77 -3.89 14.63
N ALA A 280 3.47 -4.63 13.56
CA ALA A 280 4.48 -5.01 12.55
C ALA A 280 5.11 -3.76 11.91
N TRP A 281 4.31 -2.74 11.61
CA TRP A 281 4.81 -1.48 11.09
C TRP A 281 5.71 -0.75 12.09
N MET A 282 5.32 -0.69 13.36
CA MET A 282 6.17 -0.10 14.41
C MET A 282 7.54 -0.78 14.47
N TRP A 283 7.59 -2.12 14.39
CA TRP A 283 8.86 -2.85 14.37
C TRP A 283 9.69 -2.56 13.13
N GLN A 284 9.06 -2.48 11.95
CA GLN A 284 9.76 -2.08 10.71
C GLN A 284 10.38 -0.68 10.82
N LEU A 285 9.67 0.28 11.43
CA LEU A 285 10.21 1.63 11.67
C LEU A 285 11.38 1.62 12.65
N ILE A 286 11.32 0.80 13.72
CA ILE A 286 12.42 0.63 14.65
C ILE A 286 13.65 0.06 13.96
N GLU A 287 13.49 -1.00 13.17
CA GLU A 287 14.58 -1.63 12.41
C GLU A 287 15.21 -0.63 11.42
N ALA A 288 14.39 0.08 10.64
CA ALA A 288 14.85 1.11 9.73
C ALA A 288 15.62 2.22 10.44
N GLY A 289 15.09 2.71 11.56
CA GLY A 289 15.74 3.74 12.39
C GLY A 289 17.07 3.27 13.01
N LEU A 290 17.15 2.02 13.43
CA LEU A 290 18.41 1.43 13.91
C LEU A 290 19.45 1.31 12.81
N HIS A 291 19.03 0.89 11.59
CA HIS A 291 19.91 0.87 10.42
C HIS A 291 20.42 2.25 10.03
N GLU A 292 19.55 3.28 10.04
CA GLU A 292 19.91 4.66 9.75
C GLU A 292 20.94 5.17 10.77
N ARG A 293 20.66 5.04 12.08
CA ARG A 293 21.56 5.43 13.17
C ARG A 293 22.90 4.73 13.10
N PHE A 294 22.90 3.43 12.78
CA PHE A 294 24.13 2.67 12.61
C PHE A 294 24.98 3.24 11.48
N ARG A 295 24.39 3.50 10.31
CA ARG A 295 25.11 4.05 9.15
C ARG A 295 25.61 5.47 9.37
N GLU A 296 24.87 6.26 10.14
CA GLU A 296 25.22 7.65 10.43
C GLU A 296 26.25 7.79 11.56
N HIS A 297 26.48 6.74 12.34
CA HIS A 297 27.42 6.77 13.46
C HIS A 297 28.84 7.09 12.97
N PRO A 298 29.53 8.14 13.51
CA PRO A 298 30.84 8.57 13.02
C PRO A 298 31.86 7.44 12.93
N GLY A 299 32.01 6.64 13.99
CA GLY A 299 32.96 5.52 14.02
C GLY A 299 32.63 4.41 13.00
N VAL A 300 31.34 4.18 12.71
CA VAL A 300 30.92 3.24 11.65
C VAL A 300 31.28 3.81 10.27
N ARG A 301 30.95 5.08 10.00
CA ARG A 301 31.28 5.73 8.71
C ARG A 301 32.77 5.71 8.41
N GLU A 302 33.60 5.92 9.44
CA GLU A 302 35.07 5.90 9.31
C GLU A 302 35.60 4.48 9.08
N SER A 303 35.08 3.47 9.83
CA SER A 303 35.61 2.11 9.81
C SER A 303 35.06 1.24 8.68
N LEU A 304 33.84 1.53 8.20
CA LEU A 304 33.12 0.70 7.23
C LEU A 304 33.88 0.47 5.93
N PRO A 305 34.47 1.50 5.25
CA PRO A 305 35.18 1.26 3.99
C PRO A 305 36.40 0.33 4.17
N ARG A 306 37.18 0.54 5.23
CA ARG A 306 38.37 -0.27 5.54
C ARG A 306 37.99 -1.73 5.85
N LEU A 307 36.96 -1.94 6.67
CA LEU A 307 36.53 -3.28 7.04
C LEU A 307 35.89 -4.01 5.85
N SER A 308 35.13 -3.31 5.00
CA SER A 308 34.59 -3.88 3.76
C SER A 308 35.72 -4.35 2.84
N GLN A 309 36.73 -3.56 2.61
CA GLN A 309 37.91 -3.92 1.82
C GLN A 309 38.67 -5.12 2.42
N SER A 310 38.78 -5.19 3.76
CA SER A 310 39.43 -6.32 4.44
C SER A 310 38.63 -7.62 4.28
N VAL A 311 37.29 -7.54 4.23
CA VAL A 311 36.43 -8.71 3.96
C VAL A 311 36.57 -9.15 2.51
N GLU A 312 36.51 -8.22 1.55
CA GLU A 312 36.65 -8.50 0.11
C GLU A 312 38.02 -9.15 -0.24
N SER A 313 39.08 -8.71 0.44
CA SER A 313 40.42 -9.25 0.26
C SER A 313 40.71 -10.52 1.08
N GLY A 314 39.75 -11.03 1.86
CA GLY A 314 39.91 -12.22 2.70
C GLY A 314 40.81 -12.04 3.94
N LEU A 315 41.16 -10.79 4.28
CA LEU A 315 42.00 -10.48 5.45
C LEU A 315 41.27 -10.58 6.78
N THR A 316 39.93 -10.48 6.77
CA THR A 316 39.07 -10.67 7.94
C THR A 316 37.78 -11.38 7.58
N THR A 317 37.16 -12.05 8.56
CA THR A 317 35.87 -12.70 8.32
C THR A 317 34.71 -11.69 8.35
N PRO A 318 33.62 -11.90 7.56
CA PRO A 318 32.44 -11.06 7.63
C PRO A 318 31.89 -10.90 9.06
N ALA A 319 31.92 -11.97 9.86
CA ALA A 319 31.46 -11.94 11.25
C ALA A 319 32.33 -11.03 12.13
N ALA A 320 33.67 -11.11 12.03
CA ALA A 320 34.57 -10.25 12.80
C ALA A 320 34.41 -8.77 12.40
N ALA A 321 34.28 -8.46 11.12
CA ALA A 321 34.04 -7.12 10.63
C ALA A 321 32.68 -6.57 11.15
N ALA A 322 31.62 -7.36 11.11
CA ALA A 322 30.31 -6.98 11.65
C ALA A 322 30.37 -6.70 13.14
N HIS A 323 31.02 -7.56 13.93
CA HIS A 323 31.22 -7.34 15.36
C HIS A 323 32.01 -6.05 15.67
N ALA A 324 33.07 -5.78 14.90
CA ALA A 324 33.85 -4.55 15.06
C ALA A 324 33.01 -3.28 14.79
N LEU A 325 32.18 -3.31 13.74
CA LEU A 325 31.29 -2.19 13.41
C LEU A 325 30.20 -1.99 14.50
N LEU A 326 29.58 -3.09 14.97
CA LEU A 326 28.55 -3.02 16.02
C LEU A 326 29.11 -2.57 17.39
N ALA A 327 30.40 -2.78 17.63
CA ALA A 327 31.05 -2.32 18.87
C ALA A 327 30.99 -0.78 19.02
N HIS A 328 30.95 -0.02 17.92
CA HIS A 328 30.81 1.44 17.96
C HIS A 328 29.47 1.91 18.55
N LEU A 329 28.42 1.06 18.58
CA LEU A 329 27.10 1.41 19.17
C LEU A 329 27.06 1.23 20.71
N LYS A 330 28.11 0.71 21.34
CA LYS A 330 28.14 0.43 22.79
C LYS A 330 28.58 1.63 23.62
N HIS A 331 28.81 2.79 23.00
CA HIS A 331 29.27 4.00 23.70
C HIS A 331 28.43 5.23 23.37
#